data_06ede0fedd3579d2796a8614a4aeef42
#
_entry.id   06ede0fedd3579d2796a8614a4aeef42
#
_cell.length_a   1.000
_cell.length_b   1.000
_cell.length_c   1.000
_cell.angle_alpha   90.00
_cell.angle_beta   90.00
_cell.angle_gamma   90.00
#
_symmetry.space_group_name_H-M   'P 1'
#
loop_
_entity.id
_entity.type
_entity.pdbx_description
1 polymer ?
#
loop_
_entity_poly.entity_id
_entity_poly.type
_entity_poly.pdbx_seq_one_letter_code
_entity_poly.pdbx_strand_id
1 'polypeptide(L)'
;MGYSLESLENFFCDIGEQKFRAKQLLSWIHKKGITNFNLMTDFNKELRIKLQSLAIIKPPKIFKELISEEGTKKFLIELESGSMVEMVIIPEKNRKTLCISSQAGCALQCTFCATGAQGFEQDLKSDEIIGQLWLANFHNREINQITNVVFMGMGEPLLNYDAVLESAKIMKDPHSYGLSRKRLSLIHI
;
A
#
# COMPACT_ATOMS: atom_id res chain seq x y z
N MET A 1 6.74 -6.11 1.45
CA MET A 1 5.49 -5.65 0.78
C MET A 1 5.76 -4.49 -0.20
N GLY A 2 6.56 -3.50 0.17
CA GLY A 2 6.80 -2.25 -0.56
C GLY A 2 7.87 -2.27 -1.65
N TYR A 3 8.21 -3.41 -2.21
CA TYR A 3 9.18 -3.54 -3.31
C TYR A 3 8.46 -3.64 -4.65
N SER A 4 8.86 -2.82 -5.63
CA SER A 4 8.42 -2.95 -7.02
C SER A 4 8.94 -4.25 -7.66
N LEU A 5 8.49 -4.55 -8.88
CA LEU A 5 8.98 -5.72 -9.61
C LEU A 5 10.50 -5.68 -9.78
N GLU A 6 11.06 -4.52 -10.15
CA GLU A 6 12.50 -4.33 -10.32
C GLU A 6 13.27 -4.56 -9.01
N SER A 7 12.79 -3.96 -7.91
CA SER A 7 13.40 -4.13 -6.58
C SER A 7 13.35 -5.59 -6.11
N LEU A 8 12.25 -6.30 -6.40
CA LEU A 8 12.14 -7.74 -6.09
C LEU A 8 13.01 -8.61 -7.00
N GLU A 9 13.16 -8.28 -8.27
CA GLU A 9 14.05 -9.00 -9.18
C GLU A 9 15.50 -8.93 -8.69
N ASN A 10 15.95 -7.74 -8.24
CA ASN A 10 17.27 -7.56 -7.65
C ASN A 10 17.41 -8.38 -6.36
N PHE A 11 16.43 -8.29 -5.46
CA PHE A 11 16.41 -9.09 -4.22
C PHE A 11 16.53 -10.59 -4.51
N PHE A 12 15.78 -11.13 -5.49
CA PHE A 12 15.87 -12.55 -5.82
C PHE A 12 17.23 -12.92 -6.42
N CYS A 13 17.83 -12.07 -7.25
CA CYS A 13 19.19 -12.28 -7.77
C CYS A 13 20.23 -12.31 -6.63
N ASP A 14 20.14 -11.37 -5.67
CA ASP A 14 21.07 -11.29 -4.54
C ASP A 14 21.04 -12.54 -3.66
N ILE A 15 19.88 -13.20 -3.57
CA ILE A 15 19.77 -14.47 -2.84
C ILE A 15 20.02 -15.69 -3.72
N GLY A 16 20.48 -15.53 -4.97
CA GLY A 16 20.79 -16.63 -5.89
C GLY A 16 19.58 -17.30 -6.55
N GLU A 17 18.45 -16.61 -6.60
CA GLU A 17 17.21 -17.11 -7.19
C GLU A 17 16.90 -16.46 -8.55
N GLN A 18 16.00 -17.05 -9.30
CA GLN A 18 15.61 -16.57 -10.64
C GLN A 18 14.69 -15.35 -10.56
N LYS A 19 14.90 -14.36 -11.43
CA LYS A 19 14.12 -13.11 -11.51
C LYS A 19 12.60 -13.30 -11.59
N PHE A 20 12.12 -14.34 -12.29
CA PHE A 20 10.69 -14.59 -12.44
C PHE A 20 9.96 -14.86 -11.12
N ARG A 21 10.70 -15.24 -10.06
CA ARG A 21 10.16 -15.40 -8.70
C ARG A 21 9.57 -14.10 -8.15
N ALA A 22 10.09 -12.94 -8.57
CA ALA A 22 9.55 -11.63 -8.23
C ALA A 22 8.08 -11.48 -8.64
N LYS A 23 7.74 -11.89 -9.88
CA LYS A 23 6.36 -11.85 -10.38
C LYS A 23 5.42 -12.75 -9.58
N GLN A 24 5.92 -13.93 -9.20
CA GLN A 24 5.15 -14.84 -8.36
C GLN A 24 4.90 -14.24 -6.98
N LEU A 25 5.93 -13.66 -6.33
CA LEU A 25 5.80 -13.04 -5.02
C LEU A 25 4.83 -11.85 -5.05
N LEU A 26 4.93 -10.95 -6.04
CA LEU A 26 3.98 -9.85 -6.23
C LEU A 26 2.54 -10.36 -6.33
N SER A 27 2.32 -11.40 -7.12
CA SER A 27 0.99 -11.98 -7.28
C SER A 27 0.45 -12.58 -5.98
N TRP A 28 1.29 -13.27 -5.20
CA TRP A 28 0.88 -13.80 -3.90
C TRP A 28 0.47 -12.70 -2.91
N ILE A 29 1.28 -11.62 -2.82
CA ILE A 29 1.02 -10.52 -1.89
C ILE A 29 -0.17 -9.69 -2.35
N HIS A 30 -0.15 -9.20 -3.61
CA HIS A 30 -1.00 -8.10 -4.05
C HIS A 30 -2.24 -8.53 -4.85
N LYS A 31 -2.29 -9.77 -5.39
CA LYS A 31 -3.51 -10.31 -6.01
C LYS A 31 -4.25 -11.28 -5.09
N LYS A 32 -3.51 -12.12 -4.35
CA LYS A 32 -4.09 -13.15 -3.50
C LYS A 32 -4.22 -12.73 -2.04
N GLY A 33 -3.57 -11.61 -1.62
CA GLY A 33 -3.60 -11.11 -0.24
C GLY A 33 -2.89 -12.02 0.76
N ILE A 34 -1.93 -12.83 0.31
CA ILE A 34 -1.21 -13.79 1.15
C ILE A 34 0.08 -13.18 1.68
N THR A 35 0.24 -13.18 3.00
CA THR A 35 1.41 -12.67 3.71
C THR A 35 2.30 -13.74 4.32
N ASN A 36 1.83 -15.00 4.36
CA ASN A 36 2.56 -16.14 4.89
C ASN A 36 3.25 -16.91 3.77
N PHE A 37 4.58 -16.91 3.74
CA PHE A 37 5.38 -17.62 2.74
C PHE A 37 5.07 -19.12 2.66
N ASN A 38 4.67 -19.78 3.76
CA ASN A 38 4.32 -21.20 3.75
C ASN A 38 3.13 -21.54 2.83
N LEU A 39 2.25 -20.58 2.60
CA LEU A 39 1.07 -20.73 1.74
C LEU A 39 1.36 -20.46 0.26
N MET A 40 2.57 -19.99 -0.08
CA MET A 40 2.98 -19.65 -1.44
C MET A 40 3.49 -20.89 -2.19
N THR A 41 2.56 -21.74 -2.64
CA THR A 41 2.84 -23.07 -3.17
C THR A 41 3.63 -23.09 -4.50
N ASP A 42 3.71 -21.94 -5.21
CA ASP A 42 4.55 -21.80 -6.41
C ASP A 42 6.07 -21.79 -6.07
N PHE A 43 6.42 -21.64 -4.80
CA PHE A 43 7.78 -21.75 -4.30
C PHE A 43 8.02 -23.14 -3.72
N ASN A 44 9.21 -23.72 -3.97
CA ASN A 44 9.61 -24.93 -3.31
C ASN A 44 9.80 -24.71 -1.79
N LYS A 45 9.86 -25.79 -1.03
CA LYS A 45 9.93 -25.73 0.44
C LYS A 45 11.18 -25.00 0.94
N GLU A 46 12.32 -25.19 0.28
CA GLU A 46 13.59 -24.56 0.66
C GLU A 46 13.54 -23.05 0.49
N LEU A 47 13.01 -22.56 -0.66
CA LEU A 47 12.86 -21.13 -0.90
C LEU A 47 11.88 -20.49 0.09
N ARG A 48 10.78 -21.17 0.44
CA ARG A 48 9.85 -20.63 1.45
C ARG A 48 10.52 -20.45 2.82
N ILE A 49 11.32 -21.42 3.27
CA ILE A 49 12.09 -21.34 4.50
C ILE A 49 13.11 -20.20 4.42
N LYS A 50 13.84 -20.10 3.30
CA LYS A 50 14.82 -19.03 3.05
C LYS A 50 14.17 -17.65 3.09
N LEU A 51 13.02 -17.45 2.43
CA LEU A 51 12.29 -16.19 2.46
C LEU A 51 11.81 -15.82 3.85
N GLN A 52 11.37 -16.78 4.67
CA GLN A 52 10.98 -16.52 6.06
C GLN A 52 12.13 -16.02 6.94
N SER A 53 13.35 -16.43 6.66
CA SER A 53 14.53 -15.97 7.41
C SER A 53 15.04 -14.61 6.95
N LEU A 54 14.76 -14.20 5.71
CA LEU A 54 15.30 -13.00 5.09
C LEU A 54 14.31 -11.82 5.02
N ALA A 55 13.01 -12.10 5.04
CA ALA A 55 12.01 -11.09 4.78
C ALA A 55 10.73 -11.31 5.61
N ILE A 56 10.03 -10.21 5.85
CA ILE A 56 8.72 -10.21 6.49
C ILE A 56 7.71 -9.49 5.60
N ILE A 57 6.48 -10.00 5.55
CA ILE A 57 5.36 -9.34 4.88
C ILE A 57 4.37 -8.97 5.97
N LYS A 58 4.38 -7.68 6.38
CA LYS A 58 3.57 -7.19 7.49
C LYS A 58 2.69 -6.05 7.00
N PRO A 59 1.39 -6.27 6.83
CA PRO A 59 0.44 -5.18 6.58
C PRO A 59 0.35 -4.27 7.81
N PRO A 60 0.04 -2.97 7.62
CA PRO A 60 -0.28 -2.08 8.74
C PRO A 60 -1.49 -2.60 9.52
N LYS A 61 -1.71 -2.07 10.71
CA LYS A 61 -2.87 -2.45 11.55
C LYS A 61 -3.95 -1.41 11.47
N ILE A 62 -5.21 -1.84 11.38
CA ILE A 62 -6.35 -0.95 11.57
C ILE A 62 -6.54 -0.75 13.07
N PHE A 63 -6.43 0.51 13.52
CA PHE A 63 -6.71 0.91 14.89
C PHE A 63 -8.19 1.23 15.09
N LYS A 64 -8.82 1.92 14.10
CA LYS A 64 -10.23 2.30 14.18
C LYS A 64 -10.85 2.35 12.79
N GLU A 65 -12.11 1.91 12.69
CA GLU A 65 -12.94 2.04 11.50
C GLU A 65 -14.18 2.88 11.83
N LEU A 66 -14.53 3.81 10.94
CA LEU A 66 -15.75 4.60 10.97
C LEU A 66 -16.47 4.44 9.65
N ILE A 67 -17.77 4.25 9.69
CA ILE A 67 -18.61 4.08 8.49
C ILE A 67 -19.70 5.15 8.52
N SER A 68 -19.82 5.91 7.43
CA SER A 68 -20.92 6.89 7.26
C SER A 68 -22.20 6.20 6.78
N GLU A 69 -23.33 6.89 6.89
CA GLU A 69 -24.62 6.41 6.38
C GLU A 69 -24.59 6.13 4.86
N GLU A 70 -23.77 6.86 4.11
CA GLU A 70 -23.56 6.71 2.67
C GLU A 70 -22.57 5.58 2.31
N GLY A 71 -22.04 4.88 3.30
CA GLY A 71 -21.12 3.74 3.11
C GLY A 71 -19.66 4.13 2.92
N THR A 72 -19.28 5.42 3.07
CA THR A 72 -17.86 5.83 3.12
C THR A 72 -17.22 5.26 4.37
N LYS A 73 -16.07 4.62 4.19
CA LYS A 73 -15.30 4.01 5.29
C LYS A 73 -14.02 4.79 5.53
N LYS A 74 -13.84 5.29 6.73
CA LYS A 74 -12.60 5.96 7.18
C LYS A 74 -11.87 5.05 8.17
N PHE A 75 -10.60 4.84 7.94
CA PHE A 75 -9.74 4.02 8.79
C PHE A 75 -8.64 4.86 9.39
N LEU A 76 -8.40 4.68 10.67
CA LEU A 76 -7.17 5.08 11.34
C LEU A 76 -6.25 3.88 11.39
N ILE A 77 -5.03 4.02 10.86
CA ILE A 77 -4.06 2.96 10.68
C ILE A 77 -2.85 3.24 11.54
N GLU A 78 -2.42 2.24 12.30
CA GLU A 78 -1.19 2.26 13.07
C GLU A 78 -0.02 1.75 12.20
N LEU A 79 0.99 2.59 12.04
CA LEU A 79 2.25 2.28 11.36
C LEU A 79 3.20 1.52 12.29
N GLU A 80 4.29 0.99 11.74
CA GLU A 80 5.30 0.28 12.52
C GLU A 80 6.03 1.17 13.53
N SER A 81 6.15 2.46 13.21
CA SER A 81 6.69 3.50 14.10
C SER A 81 5.81 3.84 15.31
N GLY A 82 4.54 3.42 15.28
CA GLY A 82 3.51 3.86 16.23
C GLY A 82 2.73 5.10 15.78
N SER A 83 3.17 5.79 14.73
CA SER A 83 2.44 6.92 14.15
C SER A 83 1.12 6.48 13.55
N MET A 84 0.16 7.40 13.49
CA MET A 84 -1.18 7.14 12.97
C MET A 84 -1.44 7.88 11.67
N VAL A 85 -2.00 7.19 10.69
CA VAL A 85 -2.44 7.80 9.43
C VAL A 85 -3.86 7.40 9.08
N GLU A 86 -4.50 8.22 8.26
CA GLU A 86 -5.87 7.98 7.83
C GLU A 86 -5.89 7.48 6.39
N MET A 87 -6.81 6.57 6.08
CA MET A 87 -7.22 6.25 4.72
C MET A 87 -8.75 6.26 4.62
N VAL A 88 -9.28 6.56 3.44
CA VAL A 88 -10.73 6.63 3.23
C VAL A 88 -11.12 5.86 1.97
N ILE A 89 -12.12 4.99 2.09
CA ILE A 89 -12.76 4.30 0.97
C ILE A 89 -14.06 5.00 0.66
N ILE A 90 -14.18 5.52 -0.56
CA ILE A 90 -15.38 6.22 -1.04
C ILE A 90 -16.05 5.34 -2.10
N PRO A 91 -17.20 4.70 -1.78
CA PRO A 91 -17.94 3.91 -2.73
C PRO A 91 -18.79 4.80 -3.64
N GLU A 92 -18.80 4.50 -4.93
CA GLU A 92 -19.69 5.07 -5.93
C GLU A 92 -20.32 3.93 -6.75
N LYS A 93 -21.38 4.20 -7.58
CA LYS A 93 -22.09 3.17 -8.34
C LYS A 93 -21.18 2.15 -9.05
N ASN A 94 -20.14 2.62 -9.74
CA ASN A 94 -19.25 1.79 -10.57
C ASN A 94 -17.76 2.00 -10.24
N ARG A 95 -17.48 2.69 -9.14
CA ARG A 95 -16.14 3.07 -8.74
C ARG A 95 -15.99 2.98 -7.23
N LYS A 96 -14.85 2.48 -6.79
CA LYS A 96 -14.46 2.49 -5.39
C LYS A 96 -13.10 3.19 -5.32
N THR A 97 -13.11 4.41 -4.81
CA THR A 97 -11.92 5.25 -4.70
C THR A 97 -11.32 5.11 -3.32
N LEU A 98 -10.02 4.82 -3.25
CA LEU A 98 -9.25 4.83 -2.02
C LEU A 98 -8.40 6.10 -1.97
N CYS A 99 -8.62 6.91 -0.93
CA CYS A 99 -7.79 8.03 -0.55
C CYS A 99 -6.73 7.54 0.43
N ILE A 100 -5.43 7.71 0.10
CA ILE A 100 -4.29 7.23 0.91
C ILE A 100 -3.39 8.38 1.34
N SER A 101 -2.71 8.13 2.47
CA SER A 101 -1.72 9.03 3.05
C SER A 101 -0.31 8.70 2.57
N SER A 102 0.53 9.73 2.44
CA SER A 102 1.95 9.64 2.09
C SER A 102 2.90 10.04 3.21
N GLN A 103 2.41 10.75 4.21
CA GLN A 103 3.14 11.17 5.42
C GLN A 103 2.25 10.99 6.64
N ALA A 104 2.85 10.87 7.83
CA ALA A 104 2.18 11.11 9.10
C ALA A 104 2.33 12.60 9.41
N GLY A 105 1.19 13.30 9.50
CA GLY A 105 1.19 14.77 9.47
C GLY A 105 1.51 15.33 8.08
N CYS A 106 1.89 16.61 7.99
CA CYS A 106 2.29 17.25 6.73
C CYS A 106 3.25 18.42 6.98
N ALA A 107 4.31 18.51 6.15
CA ALA A 107 5.30 19.58 6.26
C ALA A 107 4.83 20.93 5.69
N LEU A 108 3.78 20.95 4.86
CA LEU A 108 3.34 22.16 4.14
C LEU A 108 2.42 23.08 4.93
N GLN A 109 2.06 22.86 6.15
CA GLN A 109 1.31 23.75 7.04
C GLN A 109 0.23 24.61 6.35
N CYS A 110 -0.50 24.06 5.37
CA CYS A 110 -1.57 24.77 4.66
C CYS A 110 -2.64 25.24 5.66
N THR A 111 -2.99 26.51 5.64
CA THR A 111 -3.86 27.16 6.65
C THR A 111 -5.29 26.60 6.70
N PHE A 112 -5.76 25.97 5.63
CA PHE A 112 -7.09 25.35 5.53
C PHE A 112 -7.08 23.85 5.84
N CYS A 113 -5.90 23.23 6.07
CA CYS A 113 -5.75 21.79 6.18
C CYS A 113 -5.55 21.34 7.63
N ALA A 114 -6.44 20.46 8.11
CA ALA A 114 -6.33 19.90 9.46
C ALA A 114 -5.03 19.11 9.66
N THR A 115 -4.58 18.37 8.65
CA THR A 115 -3.30 17.65 8.69
C THR A 115 -2.11 18.60 8.77
N GLY A 116 -2.15 19.72 8.05
CA GLY A 116 -1.11 20.75 8.14
C GLY A 116 -0.99 21.37 9.53
N ALA A 117 -2.12 21.51 10.24
CA ALA A 117 -2.14 22.00 11.62
C ALA A 117 -1.55 21.00 12.64
N GLN A 118 -1.50 19.71 12.33
CA GLN A 118 -0.88 18.68 13.18
C GLN A 118 0.66 18.71 13.14
N GLY A 119 1.23 19.35 12.10
CA GLY A 119 2.66 19.32 11.84
C GLY A 119 3.13 18.05 11.14
N PHE A 120 4.42 17.99 10.84
CA PHE A 120 5.06 16.83 10.20
C PHE A 120 5.65 15.91 11.27
N GLU A 121 5.41 14.63 11.12
CA GLU A 121 5.96 13.59 12.00
C GLU A 121 6.99 12.73 11.25
N GLN A 122 6.57 12.10 10.13
CA GLN A 122 7.48 11.29 9.30
C GLN A 122 6.95 11.07 7.88
N ASP A 123 7.85 10.73 6.96
CA ASP A 123 7.52 10.18 5.66
C ASP A 123 7.12 8.70 5.79
N LEU A 124 6.07 8.28 5.08
CA LEU A 124 5.70 6.87 5.00
C LEU A 124 6.67 6.13 4.05
N LYS A 125 7.06 4.93 4.46
CA LYS A 125 7.76 4.00 3.59
C LYS A 125 6.82 3.45 2.49
N SER A 126 7.39 2.95 1.40
CA SER A 126 6.59 2.37 0.29
C SER A 126 5.69 1.22 0.73
N ASP A 127 6.10 0.40 1.70
CA ASP A 127 5.28 -0.68 2.25
C ASP A 127 4.12 -0.17 3.12
N GLU A 128 4.28 0.95 3.81
CA GLU A 128 3.22 1.61 4.57
C GLU A 128 2.20 2.28 3.63
N ILE A 129 2.65 2.86 2.52
CA ILE A 129 1.78 3.45 1.49
C ILE A 129 0.97 2.34 0.79
N ILE A 130 1.65 1.31 0.24
CA ILE A 130 0.97 0.22 -0.48
C ILE A 130 0.14 -0.66 0.47
N GLY A 131 0.53 -0.73 1.73
CA GLY A 131 -0.19 -1.43 2.78
C GLY A 131 -1.62 -0.91 2.99
N GLN A 132 -1.86 0.38 2.77
CA GLN A 132 -3.20 0.97 2.81
C GLN A 132 -4.10 0.37 1.71
N LEU A 133 -3.58 0.26 0.47
CA LEU A 133 -4.31 -0.39 -0.62
C LEU A 133 -4.51 -1.89 -0.37
N TRP A 134 -3.52 -2.55 0.21
CA TRP A 134 -3.63 -3.96 0.60
C TRP A 134 -4.73 -4.16 1.63
N LEU A 135 -4.78 -3.35 2.69
CA LEU A 135 -5.84 -3.40 3.70
C LEU A 135 -7.22 -3.17 3.09
N ALA A 136 -7.35 -2.15 2.23
CA ALA A 136 -8.62 -1.83 1.58
C ALA A 136 -9.18 -2.98 0.74
N ASN A 137 -8.31 -3.83 0.16
CA ASN A 137 -8.72 -4.97 -0.67
C ASN A 137 -8.90 -6.28 0.12
N PHE A 138 -8.19 -6.48 1.23
CA PHE A 138 -8.11 -7.81 1.85
C PHE A 138 -8.53 -7.86 3.33
N HIS A 139 -8.69 -6.73 4.01
CA HIS A 139 -8.99 -6.71 5.45
C HIS A 139 -10.29 -7.47 5.78
N ASN A 140 -11.38 -7.21 5.06
CA ASN A 140 -12.69 -7.81 5.33
C ASN A 140 -13.07 -8.96 4.38
N ARG A 141 -12.13 -9.45 3.55
CA ARG A 141 -12.39 -10.47 2.51
C ARG A 141 -13.58 -10.13 1.60
N GLU A 142 -14.05 -8.90 1.63
CA GLU A 142 -15.02 -8.40 0.66
C GLU A 142 -14.33 -8.31 -0.70
N ILE A 143 -14.87 -9.03 -1.70
CA ILE A 143 -14.34 -9.11 -3.08
C ILE A 143 -14.54 -7.78 -3.82
N ASN A 144 -14.57 -6.68 -3.14
CA ASN A 144 -14.79 -5.38 -3.73
C ASN A 144 -13.47 -4.67 -3.97
N GLN A 145 -12.84 -4.97 -5.10
CA GLN A 145 -11.56 -4.36 -5.47
C GLN A 145 -11.65 -2.84 -5.55
N ILE A 146 -10.65 -2.18 -4.96
CA ILE A 146 -10.42 -0.74 -5.18
C ILE A 146 -10.15 -0.51 -6.67
N THR A 147 -10.88 0.42 -7.28
CA THR A 147 -10.77 0.73 -8.70
C THR A 147 -9.90 1.95 -8.97
N ASN A 148 -9.82 2.87 -8.02
CA ASN A 148 -9.09 4.14 -8.13
C ASN A 148 -8.35 4.42 -6.83
N VAL A 149 -7.16 5.01 -6.94
CA VAL A 149 -6.37 5.46 -5.79
C VAL A 149 -6.03 6.93 -5.97
N VAL A 150 -6.19 7.72 -4.92
CA VAL A 150 -5.83 9.14 -4.88
C VAL A 150 -4.93 9.42 -3.68
N PHE A 151 -3.82 10.11 -3.90
CA PHE A 151 -2.90 10.54 -2.85
C PHE A 151 -3.36 11.89 -2.28
N MET A 152 -4.52 11.89 -1.64
CA MET A 152 -5.17 13.08 -1.07
C MET A 152 -5.46 12.92 0.43
N GLY A 153 -4.82 11.95 1.07
CA GLY A 153 -4.87 11.76 2.52
C GLY A 153 -3.92 12.71 3.26
N MET A 154 -3.24 12.18 4.27
CA MET A 154 -2.26 12.97 5.02
C MET A 154 -0.94 13.07 4.27
N GLY A 155 -0.32 14.28 4.32
CA GLY A 155 0.99 14.54 3.74
C GLY A 155 0.98 15.08 2.31
N GLU A 156 2.15 15.61 1.89
CA GLU A 156 2.42 16.04 0.52
C GLU A 156 3.19 14.94 -0.23
N PRO A 157 2.56 14.27 -1.21
CA PRO A 157 3.19 13.13 -1.89
C PRO A 157 4.52 13.46 -2.59
N LEU A 158 4.68 14.67 -3.11
CA LEU A 158 5.91 15.05 -3.81
C LEU A 158 7.07 15.33 -2.86
N LEU A 159 6.83 15.57 -1.57
CA LEU A 159 7.89 15.63 -0.56
C LEU A 159 8.37 14.23 -0.15
N ASN A 160 7.56 13.20 -0.36
CA ASN A 160 7.93 11.79 -0.17
C ASN A 160 8.01 11.05 -1.52
N TYR A 161 8.71 11.66 -2.48
CA TYR A 161 8.68 11.26 -3.89
C TYR A 161 9.07 9.80 -4.14
N ASP A 162 10.17 9.34 -3.57
CA ASP A 162 10.72 8.01 -3.86
C ASP A 162 9.79 6.88 -3.37
N ALA A 163 9.26 6.99 -2.16
CA ALA A 163 8.33 6.01 -1.61
C ALA A 163 6.97 6.02 -2.34
N VAL A 164 6.49 7.20 -2.71
CA VAL A 164 5.27 7.37 -3.53
C VAL A 164 5.47 6.77 -4.92
N LEU A 165 6.60 7.04 -5.58
CA LEU A 165 6.90 6.49 -6.90
C LEU A 165 7.01 4.97 -6.87
N GLU A 166 7.70 4.41 -5.88
CA GLU A 166 7.85 2.96 -5.71
C GLU A 166 6.49 2.29 -5.48
N SER A 167 5.65 2.86 -4.61
CA SER A 167 4.29 2.34 -4.39
C SER A 167 3.41 2.46 -5.63
N ALA A 168 3.54 3.55 -6.41
CA ALA A 168 2.81 3.73 -7.67
C ALA A 168 3.24 2.71 -8.74
N LYS A 169 4.53 2.34 -8.81
CA LYS A 169 5.00 1.24 -9.68
C LYS A 169 4.32 -0.08 -9.32
N ILE A 170 4.21 -0.40 -8.02
CA ILE A 170 3.52 -1.60 -7.55
C ILE A 170 2.04 -1.56 -7.92
N MET A 171 1.34 -0.42 -7.70
CA MET A 171 -0.07 -0.26 -8.02
C MET A 171 -0.37 -0.49 -9.51
N LYS A 172 0.54 -0.11 -10.39
CA LYS A 172 0.39 -0.23 -11.85
C LYS A 172 0.83 -1.57 -12.42
N ASP A 173 1.65 -2.33 -11.70
CA ASP A 173 2.20 -3.60 -12.19
C ASP A 173 1.08 -4.61 -12.47
N PRO A 174 1.06 -5.27 -13.66
CA PRO A 174 0.05 -6.26 -14.02
C PRO A 174 0.12 -7.53 -13.17
N HIS A 175 1.24 -7.81 -12.50
CA HIS A 175 1.37 -8.92 -11.54
C HIS A 175 0.92 -8.54 -10.12
N SER A 176 0.56 -7.27 -9.91
CA SER A 176 0.03 -6.71 -8.67
C SER A 176 -1.42 -6.25 -8.89
N TYR A 177 -1.74 -4.98 -8.66
CA TYR A 177 -3.11 -4.46 -8.79
C TYR A 177 -3.51 -4.11 -10.22
N GLY A 178 -2.55 -3.85 -11.11
CA GLY A 178 -2.82 -3.56 -12.52
C GLY A 178 -3.61 -2.26 -12.78
N LEU A 179 -3.50 -1.28 -11.88
CA LEU A 179 -4.21 -0.01 -12.03
C LEU A 179 -3.67 0.78 -13.24
N SER A 180 -4.56 1.25 -14.11
CA SER A 180 -4.18 2.11 -15.22
C SER A 180 -3.77 3.51 -14.72
N ARG A 181 -3.00 4.26 -15.54
CA ARG A 181 -2.61 5.64 -15.20
C ARG A 181 -3.80 6.55 -14.84
N LYS A 182 -4.94 6.38 -15.51
CA LYS A 182 -6.15 7.16 -15.26
C LYS A 182 -6.84 6.85 -13.92
N ARG A 183 -6.44 5.77 -13.26
CA ARG A 183 -7.01 5.32 -12.00
C ARG A 183 -6.11 5.62 -10.79
N LEU A 184 -4.97 6.24 -11.03
CA LEU A 184 -4.04 6.70 -10.01
C LEU A 184 -3.87 8.21 -10.15
N SER A 185 -4.19 8.98 -9.11
CA SER A 185 -4.17 10.43 -9.16
C SER A 185 -3.37 11.03 -8.02
N LEU A 186 -2.57 12.02 -8.37
CA LEU A 186 -1.95 13.00 -7.49
C LEU A 186 -2.60 14.32 -7.86
N ILE A 187 -3.30 14.97 -6.93
CA ILE A 187 -3.91 16.27 -7.19
C ILE A 187 -3.17 17.30 -6.36
N HIS A 188 -2.61 18.27 -7.06
CA HIS A 188 -2.15 19.53 -6.50
C HIS A 188 -3.21 20.58 -6.77
N ILE A 189 -3.54 21.33 -5.76
CA ILE A 189 -4.39 22.52 -5.87
C ILE A 189 -3.49 23.74 -6.06
#